data_c53f01ea8d4b30115957da41973daf6f
#
_entry.id   c53f01ea8d4b30115957da41973daf6f
#
_cell.length_a   1.000
_cell.length_b   1.000
_cell.length_c   1.000
_cell.angle_alpha   90.00
_cell.angle_beta   90.00
_cell.angle_gamma   90.00
#
_symmetry.space_group_name_H-M   'P 1'
#
loop_
_entity.id
_entity.type
_entity.pdbx_description
1 polymer ?
#
loop_
_entity_poly.entity_id
_entity_poly.type
_entity_poly.pdbx_seq_one_letter_code
_entity_poly.pdbx_strand_id
1 'polypeptide(L)'
;MTKIVSALDTASATFRENATAMDALVDDLQLRTAAAAVGGSERSREKHLSRGKLLPRDRVERLLDPGSPFLEIGALAANGMYEGNVHGAGMIAGIGRVSGREVMVVCNDPTIKGGAYYPMTVKKHLRAQEIAMQNRLPCVYLVDSGGANLPHQAEVFPDRDHFGRIFYNQANMSAEGIPQVAVVMGSCTAGGAYVPAMSDETVIVRKQGTIFLAGPPLVKAATGEVISAEDLGGADVHARTSGVADHYAANDEHALHTARRIVGTLNTVKQTDLDITEPREPAHDPAELGGVIPADIRAPYDVREVIARLVDGSEFDEFKKLYGETLVTGFARLYGMPVGIIANNGILFSESAQKGAHFIQLCAQRGIPLVFLQNITGFMVGSKYEAGGIAKDGAKLVTAVSTYRGPKFTVIIGGSYGAGNYGMCGRAYSPRFLFMWPNARISVMGGEQAAAVLATVKRDGMEARGEDWSLEDEAAFKAPVREAYEAEGNPYYSTARMWDDGIIAPEDTRRVLGLSLSAALNAPIEKTKFGIFRM
;
A
#
# COMPACT_ATOMS: atom_id res chain seq x y z
N MET A 1 -23.99 18.25 -10.05
CA MET A 1 -24.02 16.83 -9.62
C MET A 1 -25.29 16.60 -8.83
N THR A 2 -25.85 15.41 -8.88
CA THR A 2 -27.07 15.06 -8.13
C THR A 2 -26.69 14.50 -6.78
N LYS A 3 -27.33 14.93 -5.70
CA LYS A 3 -27.12 14.37 -4.36
C LYS A 3 -27.69 12.96 -4.28
N ILE A 4 -26.90 12.00 -3.81
CA ILE A 4 -27.38 10.65 -3.50
C ILE A 4 -28.31 10.74 -2.28
N VAL A 5 -29.50 10.17 -2.43
CA VAL A 5 -30.44 9.99 -1.32
C VAL A 5 -30.24 8.58 -0.78
N SER A 6 -29.80 8.47 0.47
CA SER A 6 -29.61 7.17 1.13
C SER A 6 -30.96 6.48 1.33
N ALA A 7 -31.02 5.19 1.01
CA ALA A 7 -32.15 4.33 1.31
C ALA A 7 -31.97 3.52 2.61
N LEU A 8 -30.82 3.69 3.28
CA LEU A 8 -30.51 2.97 4.52
C LEU A 8 -31.27 3.54 5.72
N ASP A 9 -31.88 2.66 6.47
CA ASP A 9 -32.40 2.94 7.81
C ASP A 9 -31.33 2.57 8.86
N THR A 10 -30.62 3.59 9.35
CA THR A 10 -29.58 3.43 10.38
C THR A 10 -30.14 2.97 11.74
N ALA A 11 -31.45 3.04 11.95
CA ALA A 11 -32.13 2.52 13.14
C ALA A 11 -32.55 1.05 12.99
N SER A 12 -32.41 0.45 11.81
CA SER A 12 -32.78 -0.95 11.58
C SER A 12 -31.91 -1.95 12.35
N ALA A 13 -32.45 -3.11 12.67
CA ALA A 13 -31.71 -4.19 13.32
C ALA A 13 -30.53 -4.65 12.45
N THR A 14 -30.77 -4.84 11.14
CA THR A 14 -29.75 -5.25 10.18
C THR A 14 -28.56 -4.29 10.10
N PHE A 15 -28.83 -2.97 10.07
CA PHE A 15 -27.77 -1.97 10.08
C PHE A 15 -26.91 -2.10 11.34
N ARG A 16 -27.54 -2.25 12.51
CA ARG A 16 -26.82 -2.38 13.80
C ARG A 16 -26.02 -3.67 13.89
N GLU A 17 -26.55 -4.78 13.38
CA GLU A 17 -25.84 -6.06 13.30
C GLU A 17 -24.60 -5.95 12.41
N ASN A 18 -24.73 -5.34 11.24
CA ASN A 18 -23.62 -5.09 10.33
C ASN A 18 -22.55 -4.20 10.97
N ALA A 19 -22.96 -3.07 11.59
CA ALA A 19 -22.07 -2.16 12.28
C ALA A 19 -21.29 -2.89 13.40
N THR A 20 -21.98 -3.65 14.24
CA THR A 20 -21.34 -4.41 15.33
C THR A 20 -20.34 -5.44 14.81
N ALA A 21 -20.65 -6.11 13.69
CA ALA A 21 -19.72 -7.06 13.07
C ALA A 21 -18.49 -6.36 12.49
N MET A 22 -18.65 -5.20 11.88
CA MET A 22 -17.54 -4.41 11.35
C MET A 22 -16.69 -3.80 12.48
N ASP A 23 -17.31 -3.29 13.54
CA ASP A 23 -16.62 -2.72 14.70
C ASP A 23 -15.68 -3.75 15.33
N ALA A 24 -16.11 -5.00 15.46
CA ALA A 24 -15.25 -6.08 15.97
C ALA A 24 -14.02 -6.33 15.09
N LEU A 25 -14.15 -6.20 13.76
CA LEU A 25 -13.01 -6.30 12.83
C LEU A 25 -12.09 -5.08 12.91
N VAL A 26 -12.65 -3.90 13.10
CA VAL A 26 -11.88 -2.65 13.27
C VAL A 26 -11.12 -2.67 14.59
N ASP A 27 -11.72 -3.15 15.67
CA ASP A 27 -11.07 -3.31 16.98
C ASP A 27 -9.87 -4.26 16.88
N ASP A 28 -10.01 -5.42 16.22
CA ASP A 28 -8.90 -6.36 15.98
C ASP A 28 -7.79 -5.69 15.14
N LEU A 29 -8.15 -4.92 14.11
CA LEU A 29 -7.18 -4.16 13.32
C LEU A 29 -6.41 -3.15 14.16
N GLN A 30 -7.08 -2.40 15.02
CA GLN A 30 -6.47 -1.42 15.91
C GLN A 30 -5.52 -2.08 16.91
N LEU A 31 -5.92 -3.19 17.52
CA LEU A 31 -5.08 -3.97 18.44
C LEU A 31 -3.80 -4.47 17.75
N ARG A 32 -3.90 -5.05 16.56
CA ARG A 32 -2.73 -5.54 15.80
C ARG A 32 -1.82 -4.38 15.36
N THR A 33 -2.39 -3.29 14.91
CA THR A 33 -1.62 -2.11 14.50
C THR A 33 -0.90 -1.49 15.69
N ALA A 34 -1.56 -1.36 16.83
CA ALA A 34 -0.95 -0.87 18.07
C ALA A 34 0.19 -1.80 18.54
N ALA A 35 0.00 -3.12 18.49
CA ALA A 35 1.03 -4.09 18.83
C ALA A 35 2.26 -3.98 17.89
N ALA A 36 2.03 -3.83 16.58
CA ALA A 36 3.11 -3.65 15.60
C ALA A 36 3.85 -2.31 15.80
N ALA A 37 3.12 -1.27 16.21
CA ALA A 37 3.66 0.07 16.45
C ALA A 37 4.65 0.14 17.63
N VAL A 38 4.58 -0.80 18.58
CA VAL A 38 5.53 -0.88 19.71
C VAL A 38 6.97 -1.10 19.23
N GLY A 39 7.17 -1.74 18.08
CA GLY A 39 8.49 -2.08 17.57
C GLY A 39 9.08 -3.34 18.20
N GLY A 40 10.38 -3.32 18.50
CA GLY A 40 11.07 -4.46 19.07
C GLY A 40 10.75 -4.72 20.55
N SER A 41 11.36 -5.79 21.11
CA SER A 41 11.18 -6.15 22.51
C SER A 41 11.55 -5.01 23.46
N GLU A 42 10.96 -5.00 24.66
CA GLU A 42 11.25 -4.01 25.71
C GLU A 42 12.75 -3.87 25.95
N ARG A 43 13.46 -4.98 26.12
CA ARG A 43 14.93 -5.00 26.28
C ARG A 43 15.65 -4.31 25.10
N SER A 44 15.17 -4.51 23.87
CA SER A 44 15.80 -3.88 22.69
C SER A 44 15.54 -2.39 22.66
N ARG A 45 14.35 -1.95 23.04
CA ARG A 45 13.97 -0.53 23.12
C ARG A 45 14.74 0.18 24.25
N GLU A 46 14.83 -0.41 25.45
CA GLU A 46 15.62 0.12 26.55
C GLU A 46 17.10 0.27 26.18
N LYS A 47 17.68 -0.76 25.53
CA LYS A 47 19.05 -0.71 25.02
C LYS A 47 19.24 0.40 23.99
N HIS A 48 18.23 0.67 23.16
CA HIS A 48 18.26 1.74 22.17
C HIS A 48 18.23 3.12 22.84
N LEU A 49 17.30 3.33 23.77
CA LEU A 49 17.16 4.56 24.56
C LEU A 49 18.38 4.85 25.43
N SER A 50 18.99 3.82 26.04
CA SER A 50 20.19 4.00 26.89
C SER A 50 21.41 4.53 26.12
N ARG A 51 21.38 4.46 24.77
CA ARG A 51 22.40 5.06 23.90
C ARG A 51 22.09 6.52 23.53
N GLY A 52 21.07 7.12 24.12
CA GLY A 52 20.64 8.49 23.83
C GLY A 52 19.95 8.66 22.47
N LYS A 53 19.40 7.59 21.90
CA LYS A 53 18.67 7.61 20.62
C LYS A 53 17.17 7.75 20.83
N LEU A 54 16.50 8.42 19.92
CA LEU A 54 15.04 8.42 19.84
C LEU A 54 14.52 7.09 19.27
N LEU A 55 13.35 6.62 19.76
CA LEU A 55 12.69 5.49 19.11
C LEU A 55 12.29 5.83 17.67
N PRO A 56 12.19 4.84 16.76
CA PRO A 56 11.91 5.11 15.34
C PRO A 56 10.62 5.92 15.10
N ARG A 57 9.54 5.64 15.84
CA ARG A 57 8.30 6.42 15.72
C ARG A 57 8.46 7.85 16.21
N ASP A 58 9.23 8.07 17.29
CA ASP A 58 9.54 9.42 17.78
C ASP A 58 10.40 10.19 16.76
N ARG A 59 11.31 9.49 16.05
CA ARG A 59 12.09 10.08 14.95
C ARG A 59 11.17 10.56 13.82
N VAL A 60 10.22 9.75 13.40
CA VAL A 60 9.25 10.10 12.36
C VAL A 60 8.37 11.27 12.83
N GLU A 61 7.79 11.19 14.02
CA GLU A 61 6.92 12.23 14.56
C GLU A 61 7.62 13.59 14.64
N ARG A 62 8.88 13.63 15.12
CA ARG A 62 9.66 14.87 15.22
C ARG A 62 10.17 15.38 13.87
N LEU A 63 10.26 14.53 12.86
CA LEU A 63 10.57 14.94 11.50
C LEU A 63 9.40 15.67 10.86
N LEU A 64 8.18 15.21 11.10
CA LEU A 64 6.95 15.74 10.49
C LEU A 64 6.59 17.13 11.03
N ASP A 65 5.82 17.88 10.26
CA ASP A 65 5.22 19.12 10.71
C ASP A 65 4.19 18.84 11.81
N PRO A 66 4.19 19.62 12.91
CA PRO A 66 3.26 19.42 14.01
C PRO A 66 1.81 19.38 13.54
N GLY A 67 1.06 18.34 13.97
CA GLY A 67 -0.34 18.17 13.63
C GLY A 67 -0.60 17.74 12.17
N SER A 68 0.43 17.50 11.36
CA SER A 68 0.23 16.97 10.01
C SER A 68 -0.06 15.47 10.04
N PRO A 69 -0.96 14.97 9.18
CA PRO A 69 -1.23 13.55 9.08
C PRO A 69 -0.03 12.78 8.52
N PHE A 70 0.08 11.51 8.89
CA PHE A 70 1.04 10.57 8.33
C PHE A 70 0.29 9.40 7.68
N LEU A 71 0.41 9.24 6.37
CA LEU A 71 -0.14 8.11 5.63
C LEU A 71 0.89 6.97 5.67
N GLU A 72 0.83 6.15 6.71
CA GLU A 72 1.72 5.00 6.87
C GLU A 72 1.38 3.88 5.87
N ILE A 73 2.41 3.27 5.29
CA ILE A 73 2.31 2.21 4.29
C ILE A 73 2.81 0.91 4.92
N GLY A 74 2.02 -0.16 4.79
CA GLY A 74 2.40 -1.49 5.26
C GLY A 74 2.71 -1.53 6.75
N ALA A 75 1.89 -0.89 7.60
CA ALA A 75 2.06 -0.93 9.06
C ALA A 75 2.10 -2.38 9.60
N LEU A 76 1.36 -3.29 8.97
CA LEU A 76 1.30 -4.71 9.29
C LEU A 76 2.11 -5.60 8.31
N ALA A 77 3.06 -5.03 7.54
CA ALA A 77 3.96 -5.83 6.72
C ALA A 77 4.71 -6.86 7.58
N ALA A 78 4.88 -8.07 7.07
CA ALA A 78 5.47 -9.23 7.76
C ALA A 78 4.68 -9.71 9.01
N ASN A 79 3.43 -9.30 9.21
CA ASN A 79 2.60 -9.77 10.34
C ASN A 79 2.50 -11.30 10.34
N GLY A 80 2.88 -11.93 11.46
CA GLY A 80 2.91 -13.40 11.60
C GLY A 80 3.99 -14.13 10.80
N MET A 81 4.85 -13.41 10.06
CA MET A 81 5.99 -13.98 9.36
C MET A 81 7.26 -13.93 10.25
N TYR A 82 8.29 -14.72 9.86
CA TYR A 82 9.59 -14.72 10.55
C TYR A 82 9.46 -14.94 12.08
N GLU A 83 8.68 -15.97 12.46
CA GLU A 83 8.37 -16.30 13.87
C GLU A 83 7.65 -15.17 14.62
N GLY A 84 6.98 -14.26 13.92
CA GLY A 84 6.25 -13.14 14.50
C GLY A 84 7.12 -12.01 15.07
N ASN A 85 8.43 -12.00 14.76
CA ASN A 85 9.39 -11.10 15.42
C ASN A 85 9.85 -9.91 14.56
N VAL A 86 9.24 -9.68 13.37
CA VAL A 86 9.64 -8.62 12.44
C VAL A 86 8.44 -7.72 12.14
N HIS A 87 7.92 -7.07 13.18
CA HIS A 87 6.76 -6.19 13.07
C HIS A 87 6.99 -5.05 12.07
N GLY A 88 5.97 -4.74 11.26
CA GLY A 88 6.07 -3.70 10.24
C GLY A 88 7.23 -3.90 9.25
N ALA A 89 7.69 -5.16 9.09
CA ALA A 89 8.89 -5.51 8.33
C ALA A 89 10.18 -4.80 8.81
N GLY A 90 10.27 -4.44 10.11
CA GLY A 90 11.42 -3.73 10.68
C GLY A 90 11.63 -2.32 10.14
N MET A 91 10.58 -1.68 9.64
CA MET A 91 10.64 -0.37 8.97
C MET A 91 9.33 0.40 9.11
N ILE A 92 9.42 1.69 9.33
CA ILE A 92 8.30 2.62 9.19
C ILE A 92 8.45 3.31 7.83
N ALA A 93 7.43 3.25 6.99
CA ALA A 93 7.40 3.96 5.72
C ALA A 93 6.05 4.65 5.53
N GLY A 94 6.04 5.84 4.95
CA GLY A 94 4.80 6.57 4.72
C GLY A 94 5.03 7.99 4.20
N ILE A 95 3.93 8.66 3.92
CA ILE A 95 3.93 10.03 3.43
C ILE A 95 3.50 10.97 4.54
N GLY A 96 4.28 12.00 4.77
CA GLY A 96 3.97 13.06 5.71
C GLY A 96 4.46 14.41 5.22
N ARG A 97 4.14 15.46 5.95
CA ARG A 97 4.56 16.80 5.60
C ARG A 97 5.78 17.22 6.44
N VAL A 98 6.83 17.67 5.77
CA VAL A 98 8.06 18.18 6.37
C VAL A 98 8.33 19.56 5.79
N SER A 99 8.41 20.57 6.63
CA SER A 99 8.62 21.98 6.21
C SER A 99 7.67 22.41 5.08
N GLY A 100 6.39 22.02 5.21
CA GLY A 100 5.33 22.34 4.26
C GLY A 100 5.27 21.47 2.99
N ARG A 101 6.18 20.51 2.82
CA ARG A 101 6.26 19.64 1.64
C ARG A 101 5.89 18.21 1.97
N GLU A 102 5.12 17.55 1.10
CA GLU A 102 4.86 16.11 1.19
C GLU A 102 6.12 15.34 0.80
N VAL A 103 6.56 14.44 1.67
CA VAL A 103 7.75 13.61 1.47
C VAL A 103 7.46 12.16 1.78
N MET A 104 8.18 11.25 1.12
CA MET A 104 8.24 9.85 1.51
C MET A 104 9.27 9.69 2.61
N VAL A 105 8.85 9.24 3.77
CA VAL A 105 9.73 8.89 4.90
C VAL A 105 9.97 7.39 4.90
N VAL A 106 11.23 6.99 5.03
CA VAL A 106 11.63 5.58 5.21
C VAL A 106 12.55 5.52 6.43
N CYS A 107 12.08 4.92 7.51
CA CYS A 107 12.80 4.84 8.78
C CYS A 107 13.04 3.39 9.18
N ASN A 108 14.30 2.98 9.30
CA ASN A 108 14.64 1.67 9.85
C ASN A 108 14.26 1.58 11.33
N ASP A 109 13.83 0.39 11.78
CA ASP A 109 13.64 0.09 13.20
C ASP A 109 14.76 -0.81 13.73
N PRO A 110 15.83 -0.24 14.31
CA PRO A 110 16.94 -1.02 14.87
C PRO A 110 16.56 -1.77 16.16
N THR A 111 15.40 -1.52 16.76
CA THR A 111 14.91 -2.29 17.89
C THR A 111 14.42 -3.68 17.45
N ILE A 112 14.13 -3.82 16.14
CA ILE A 112 13.75 -5.08 15.48
C ILE A 112 14.99 -5.66 14.78
N LYS A 113 15.55 -6.73 15.33
CA LYS A 113 16.69 -7.46 14.74
C LYS A 113 17.85 -6.56 14.28
N GLY A 114 18.10 -5.45 14.99
CA GLY A 114 19.16 -4.49 14.65
C GLY A 114 18.96 -3.74 13.35
N GLY A 115 17.75 -3.61 12.87
CA GLY A 115 17.43 -2.96 11.58
C GLY A 115 17.86 -3.78 10.37
N ALA A 116 18.01 -5.10 10.52
CA ALA A 116 18.38 -5.97 9.40
C ALA A 116 17.27 -6.07 8.35
N TYR A 117 17.66 -6.10 7.08
CA TYR A 117 16.73 -6.24 5.96
C TYR A 117 16.37 -7.71 5.72
N TYR A 118 15.15 -8.05 6.02
CA TYR A 118 14.47 -9.29 5.64
C TYR A 118 13.86 -9.15 4.23
N PRO A 119 13.41 -10.22 3.57
CA PRO A 119 12.74 -10.13 2.27
C PRO A 119 11.58 -9.12 2.26
N MET A 120 10.75 -9.12 3.31
CA MET A 120 9.64 -8.15 3.41
C MET A 120 10.11 -6.72 3.71
N THR A 121 11.25 -6.52 4.36
CA THR A 121 11.85 -5.19 4.55
C THR A 121 12.26 -4.60 3.20
N VAL A 122 12.90 -5.40 2.36
CA VAL A 122 13.27 -5.01 0.99
C VAL A 122 12.01 -4.65 0.19
N LYS A 123 11.01 -5.51 0.19
CA LYS A 123 9.74 -5.27 -0.53
C LYS A 123 9.05 -3.98 -0.08
N LYS A 124 9.05 -3.70 1.22
CA LYS A 124 8.47 -2.47 1.78
C LYS A 124 9.26 -1.22 1.35
N HIS A 125 10.58 -1.27 1.41
CA HIS A 125 11.43 -0.18 0.94
C HIS A 125 11.22 0.10 -0.56
N LEU A 126 11.23 -0.95 -1.38
CA LEU A 126 10.97 -0.82 -2.82
C LEU A 126 9.58 -0.24 -3.12
N ARG A 127 8.56 -0.64 -2.34
CA ARG A 127 7.22 -0.07 -2.50
C ARG A 127 7.17 1.41 -2.12
N ALA A 128 7.86 1.81 -1.05
CA ALA A 128 7.98 3.21 -0.68
C ALA A 128 8.64 4.04 -1.78
N GLN A 129 9.73 3.53 -2.38
CA GLN A 129 10.40 4.18 -3.51
C GLN A 129 9.52 4.22 -4.76
N GLU A 130 8.78 3.15 -5.06
CA GLU A 130 7.83 3.12 -6.18
C GLU A 130 6.77 4.22 -6.04
N ILE A 131 6.19 4.36 -4.84
CA ILE A 131 5.22 5.42 -4.55
C ILE A 131 5.88 6.80 -4.67
N ALA A 132 7.09 6.97 -4.13
CA ALA A 132 7.82 8.23 -4.22
C ALA A 132 8.11 8.62 -5.68
N MET A 133 8.56 7.67 -6.49
CA MET A 133 8.84 7.86 -7.92
C MET A 133 7.57 8.24 -8.70
N GLN A 134 6.51 7.47 -8.53
CA GLN A 134 5.24 7.70 -9.24
C GLN A 134 4.59 9.04 -8.90
N ASN A 135 4.82 9.54 -7.68
CA ASN A 135 4.21 10.77 -7.16
C ASN A 135 5.22 11.92 -7.05
N ARG A 136 6.47 11.73 -7.49
CA ARG A 136 7.58 12.70 -7.43
C ARG A 136 7.78 13.29 -6.03
N LEU A 137 7.72 12.43 -5.00
CA LEU A 137 7.90 12.83 -3.60
C LEU A 137 9.38 12.78 -3.23
N PRO A 138 9.96 13.85 -2.66
CA PRO A 138 11.28 13.78 -2.04
C PRO A 138 11.32 12.64 -1.02
N CYS A 139 12.43 11.90 -0.95
CA CYS A 139 12.63 10.83 0.01
C CYS A 139 13.49 11.29 1.17
N VAL A 140 13.09 10.96 2.40
CA VAL A 140 13.88 11.14 3.61
C VAL A 140 14.11 9.79 4.26
N TYR A 141 15.37 9.33 4.25
CA TYR A 141 15.78 8.04 4.81
C TYR A 141 16.38 8.27 6.21
N LEU A 142 15.72 7.76 7.25
CA LEU A 142 16.22 7.73 8.63
C LEU A 142 16.94 6.40 8.85
N VAL A 143 18.25 6.38 8.63
CA VAL A 143 19.04 5.15 8.50
C VAL A 143 19.62 4.70 9.82
N ASP A 144 19.30 3.48 10.22
CA ASP A 144 19.86 2.78 11.39
C ASP A 144 19.74 1.27 11.15
N SER A 145 20.62 0.71 10.32
CA SER A 145 20.49 -0.65 9.79
C SER A 145 21.78 -1.46 9.86
N GLY A 146 21.63 -2.71 10.26
CA GLY A 146 22.72 -3.70 10.22
C GLY A 146 22.99 -4.30 8.82
N GLY A 147 22.27 -3.86 7.77
CA GLY A 147 22.39 -4.41 6.42
C GLY A 147 21.49 -5.62 6.17
N ALA A 148 21.82 -6.45 5.17
CA ALA A 148 21.02 -7.62 4.78
C ALA A 148 21.01 -8.70 5.87
N ASN A 149 19.86 -9.35 6.06
CA ASN A 149 19.75 -10.52 6.94
C ASN A 149 20.43 -11.72 6.28
N LEU A 150 21.58 -12.14 6.81
CA LEU A 150 22.40 -13.19 6.20
C LEU A 150 21.71 -14.56 6.09
N PRO A 151 20.92 -15.04 7.05
CA PRO A 151 20.16 -16.29 6.90
C PRO A 151 19.21 -16.31 5.71
N HIS A 152 18.68 -15.15 5.29
CA HIS A 152 17.77 -15.00 4.15
C HIS A 152 18.44 -14.39 2.92
N GLN A 153 19.77 -14.47 2.81
CA GLN A 153 20.53 -13.79 1.75
C GLN A 153 20.05 -14.13 0.34
N ALA A 154 19.62 -15.36 0.10
CA ALA A 154 19.11 -15.80 -1.20
C ALA A 154 17.81 -15.08 -1.62
N GLU A 155 17.00 -14.63 -0.65
CA GLU A 155 15.73 -13.92 -0.88
C GLU A 155 15.86 -12.40 -0.72
N VAL A 156 17.08 -11.92 -0.39
CA VAL A 156 17.34 -10.48 -0.14
C VAL A 156 18.29 -9.90 -1.18
N PHE A 157 19.26 -10.65 -1.70
CA PHE A 157 20.39 -10.09 -2.42
C PHE A 157 20.37 -10.26 -3.95
N PRO A 158 20.20 -11.49 -4.53
CA PRO A 158 20.67 -11.75 -5.90
C PRO A 158 19.70 -11.34 -7.02
N ASP A 159 18.40 -11.14 -6.75
CA ASP A 159 17.41 -10.95 -7.80
C ASP A 159 17.16 -9.46 -8.09
N ARG A 160 16.44 -9.21 -9.19
CA ARG A 160 16.11 -7.89 -9.72
C ARG A 160 15.46 -6.98 -8.70
N ASP A 161 14.44 -7.47 -7.97
CA ASP A 161 13.65 -6.70 -7.01
C ASP A 161 14.09 -7.00 -5.56
N HIS A 162 15.40 -7.21 -5.38
CA HIS A 162 16.08 -7.39 -4.12
C HIS A 162 16.83 -6.11 -3.68
N PHE A 163 17.70 -6.25 -2.71
CA PHE A 163 18.37 -5.14 -2.01
C PHE A 163 19.07 -4.16 -2.96
N GLY A 164 19.72 -4.67 -4.02
CA GLY A 164 20.38 -3.82 -5.02
C GLY A 164 19.43 -2.89 -5.78
N ARG A 165 18.15 -3.26 -5.90
CA ARG A 165 17.15 -2.43 -6.56
C ARG A 165 16.87 -1.13 -5.82
N ILE A 166 17.06 -1.11 -4.50
CA ILE A 166 16.93 0.12 -3.69
C ILE A 166 17.87 1.20 -4.20
N PHE A 167 19.14 0.85 -4.45
CA PHE A 167 20.16 1.80 -4.90
C PHE A 167 19.96 2.21 -6.35
N TYR A 168 19.55 1.27 -7.20
CA TYR A 168 19.16 1.56 -8.57
C TYR A 168 18.03 2.59 -8.63
N ASN A 169 16.98 2.37 -7.84
CA ASN A 169 15.85 3.31 -7.78
C ASN A 169 16.28 4.67 -7.24
N GLN A 170 17.08 4.71 -6.19
CA GLN A 170 17.57 5.96 -5.57
C GLN A 170 18.35 6.81 -6.57
N ALA A 171 19.29 6.19 -7.32
CA ALA A 171 20.06 6.88 -8.35
C ALA A 171 19.18 7.43 -9.48
N ASN A 172 18.21 6.63 -9.95
CA ASN A 172 17.30 7.07 -11.02
C ASN A 172 16.34 8.16 -10.54
N MET A 173 15.82 8.08 -9.30
CA MET A 173 14.99 9.13 -8.74
C MET A 173 15.75 10.45 -8.63
N SER A 174 16.98 10.44 -8.14
CA SER A 174 17.84 11.63 -8.11
C SER A 174 18.06 12.19 -9.51
N ALA A 175 18.37 11.32 -10.50
CA ALA A 175 18.56 11.74 -11.90
C ALA A 175 17.30 12.36 -12.51
N GLU A 176 16.12 11.95 -12.06
CA GLU A 176 14.83 12.52 -12.47
C GLU A 176 14.44 13.78 -11.67
N GLY A 177 15.30 14.25 -10.76
CA GLY A 177 15.06 15.43 -9.94
C GLY A 177 14.09 15.18 -8.80
N ILE A 178 14.01 13.96 -8.29
CA ILE A 178 13.28 13.60 -7.06
C ILE A 178 14.31 13.58 -5.93
N PRO A 179 14.32 14.57 -5.02
CA PRO A 179 15.37 14.72 -4.00
C PRO A 179 15.47 13.53 -3.05
N GLN A 180 16.72 13.14 -2.73
CA GLN A 180 17.06 12.04 -1.83
C GLN A 180 17.87 12.58 -0.65
N VAL A 181 17.33 12.50 0.56
CA VAL A 181 17.98 12.99 1.79
C VAL A 181 18.17 11.83 2.75
N ALA A 182 19.38 11.58 3.20
CA ALA A 182 19.65 10.57 4.22
C ALA A 182 20.05 11.20 5.57
N VAL A 183 19.58 10.58 6.65
CA VAL A 183 19.95 10.94 8.02
C VAL A 183 20.46 9.67 8.71
N VAL A 184 21.78 9.60 8.90
CA VAL A 184 22.46 8.46 9.50
C VAL A 184 22.45 8.58 11.02
N MET A 185 21.52 7.87 11.64
CA MET A 185 21.23 7.92 13.09
C MET A 185 21.73 6.67 13.83
N GLY A 186 22.46 5.82 13.13
CA GLY A 186 23.02 4.59 13.68
C GLY A 186 23.89 3.88 12.67
N SER A 187 23.97 2.56 12.80
CA SER A 187 24.78 1.73 11.91
C SER A 187 24.28 1.80 10.47
N CYS A 188 25.23 1.88 9.54
CA CYS A 188 24.97 1.81 8.11
C CYS A 188 26.07 0.97 7.48
N THR A 189 25.83 -0.36 7.41
CA THR A 189 26.88 -1.34 7.13
C THR A 189 26.64 -2.05 5.81
N ALA A 190 27.71 -2.43 5.15
CA ALA A 190 27.73 -3.18 3.89
C ALA A 190 26.91 -2.48 2.78
N GLY A 191 26.02 -3.19 2.10
CA GLY A 191 25.17 -2.60 1.06
C GLY A 191 24.35 -1.40 1.56
N GLY A 192 23.93 -1.41 2.85
CA GLY A 192 23.20 -0.29 3.45
C GLY A 192 23.95 1.04 3.43
N ALA A 193 25.29 1.01 3.36
CA ALA A 193 26.12 2.21 3.27
C ALA A 193 25.87 3.02 1.99
N TYR A 194 25.32 2.39 0.95
CA TYR A 194 24.99 3.09 -0.28
C TYR A 194 23.75 4.00 -0.16
N VAL A 195 22.84 3.75 0.79
CA VAL A 195 21.69 4.65 1.00
C VAL A 195 22.14 6.08 1.28
N PRO A 196 22.99 6.36 2.31
CA PRO A 196 23.50 7.71 2.51
C PRO A 196 24.51 8.13 1.45
N ALA A 197 25.38 7.24 0.97
CA ALA A 197 26.44 7.61 0.02
C ALA A 197 25.91 8.00 -1.37
N MET A 198 24.67 7.61 -1.71
CA MET A 198 24.00 7.93 -2.97
C MET A 198 22.84 8.92 -2.80
N SER A 199 22.61 9.44 -1.60
CA SER A 199 21.67 10.52 -1.36
C SER A 199 22.25 11.86 -1.85
N ASP A 200 21.36 12.78 -2.22
CA ASP A 200 21.77 14.12 -2.69
C ASP A 200 22.36 14.95 -1.55
N GLU A 201 21.83 14.75 -0.32
CA GLU A 201 22.40 15.32 0.91
C GLU A 201 22.33 14.29 2.05
N THR A 202 23.40 14.22 2.83
CA THR A 202 23.54 13.28 3.95
C THR A 202 23.88 13.96 5.26
N VAL A 203 23.07 13.71 6.27
CA VAL A 203 23.29 14.12 7.67
C VAL A 203 23.81 12.93 8.46
N ILE A 204 24.84 13.10 9.30
CA ILE A 204 25.34 12.05 10.19
C ILE A 204 25.36 12.51 11.65
N VAL A 205 24.90 11.65 12.56
CA VAL A 205 24.90 11.91 14.01
C VAL A 205 26.22 11.45 14.61
N ARG A 206 26.93 12.38 15.28
CA ARG A 206 28.21 12.07 15.94
C ARG A 206 28.08 10.97 16.99
N LYS A 207 29.08 10.10 17.07
CA LYS A 207 29.15 9.00 18.05
C LYS A 207 27.99 7.98 18.00
N GLN A 208 27.13 8.08 16.99
CA GLN A 208 26.01 7.16 16.78
C GLN A 208 25.96 6.66 15.34
N GLY A 209 26.03 7.59 14.37
CA GLY A 209 26.03 7.28 12.95
C GLY A 209 27.38 6.73 12.49
N THR A 210 27.34 5.61 11.77
CA THR A 210 28.53 5.05 11.11
C THR A 210 28.19 4.59 9.70
N ILE A 211 29.08 4.83 8.75
CA ILE A 211 28.96 4.41 7.36
C ILE A 211 30.23 3.66 6.98
N PHE A 212 30.13 2.37 6.62
CA PHE A 212 31.25 1.61 6.08
C PHE A 212 30.79 0.39 5.30
N LEU A 213 31.53 0.05 4.24
CA LEU A 213 31.25 -1.16 3.44
C LEU A 213 31.64 -2.42 4.19
N ALA A 214 32.72 -2.37 4.96
CA ALA A 214 33.21 -3.45 5.81
C ALA A 214 33.32 -2.97 7.24
N GLY A 215 32.56 -3.56 8.17
CA GLY A 215 32.65 -3.23 9.59
C GLY A 215 33.96 -3.69 10.25
N PRO A 216 34.31 -3.20 11.46
CA PRO A 216 35.55 -3.51 12.14
C PRO A 216 35.93 -5.00 12.19
N PRO A 217 35.00 -5.95 12.44
CA PRO A 217 35.32 -7.38 12.42
C PRO A 217 35.82 -7.87 11.06
N LEU A 218 35.22 -7.38 9.96
CA LEU A 218 35.62 -7.77 8.61
C LEU A 218 36.94 -7.12 8.22
N VAL A 219 37.17 -5.86 8.59
CA VAL A 219 38.47 -5.18 8.40
C VAL A 219 39.58 -5.96 9.10
N LYS A 220 39.36 -6.32 10.39
CA LYS A 220 40.32 -7.14 11.14
C LYS A 220 40.61 -8.49 10.48
N ALA A 221 39.59 -9.17 9.99
CA ALA A 221 39.75 -10.46 9.31
C ALA A 221 40.50 -10.33 7.98
N ALA A 222 40.27 -9.25 7.22
CA ALA A 222 40.84 -9.06 5.89
C ALA A 222 42.26 -8.46 5.91
N THR A 223 42.55 -7.53 6.82
CA THR A 223 43.80 -6.75 6.84
C THR A 223 44.62 -6.90 8.11
N GLY A 224 44.07 -7.49 9.16
CA GLY A 224 44.66 -7.53 10.50
C GLY A 224 44.53 -6.23 11.31
N GLU A 225 43.98 -5.17 10.73
CA GLU A 225 43.82 -3.89 11.38
C GLU A 225 42.75 -3.94 12.49
N VAL A 226 43.07 -3.40 13.67
CA VAL A 226 42.14 -3.28 14.79
C VAL A 226 41.73 -1.82 14.91
N ILE A 227 40.50 -1.50 14.53
CA ILE A 227 39.99 -0.13 14.48
C ILE A 227 38.57 -0.09 15.11
N SER A 228 38.23 1.03 15.77
CA SER A 228 36.89 1.23 16.27
C SER A 228 35.90 1.58 15.12
N ALA A 229 34.59 1.40 15.34
CA ALA A 229 33.59 1.79 14.36
C ALA A 229 33.57 3.31 14.10
N GLU A 230 33.81 4.11 15.15
CA GLU A 230 33.87 5.57 15.04
C GLU A 230 35.10 6.04 14.25
N ASP A 231 36.25 5.43 14.47
CA ASP A 231 37.48 5.77 13.73
C ASP A 231 37.47 5.25 12.30
N LEU A 232 36.76 4.15 12.04
CA LEU A 232 36.64 3.57 10.71
C LEU A 232 35.68 4.34 9.80
N GLY A 233 34.53 4.74 10.34
CA GLY A 233 33.47 5.36 9.52
C GLY A 233 32.45 6.15 10.34
N GLY A 234 32.89 6.80 11.40
CA GLY A 234 32.04 7.70 12.20
C GLY A 234 31.88 9.09 11.60
N ALA A 235 31.13 9.91 12.29
CA ALA A 235 30.76 11.24 11.80
C ALA A 235 31.96 12.15 11.53
N ASP A 236 33.00 12.11 12.37
CA ASP A 236 34.21 12.95 12.15
C ASP A 236 34.97 12.52 10.89
N VAL A 237 35.05 11.22 10.61
CA VAL A 237 35.69 10.71 9.38
C VAL A 237 34.93 11.19 8.15
N HIS A 238 33.61 11.04 8.15
CA HIS A 238 32.79 11.28 6.95
C HIS A 238 32.50 12.77 6.70
N ALA A 239 32.37 13.56 7.73
CA ALA A 239 32.14 14.99 7.57
C ALA A 239 33.41 15.81 7.35
N ARG A 240 34.60 15.29 7.78
CA ARG A 240 35.87 16.10 7.75
C ARG A 240 36.92 15.56 6.77
N THR A 241 36.91 14.23 6.52
CA THR A 241 38.00 13.58 5.76
C THR A 241 37.49 13.01 4.44
N SER A 242 36.48 12.14 4.47
CA SER A 242 36.01 11.45 3.25
C SER A 242 34.99 12.26 2.45
N GLY A 243 34.28 13.20 3.09
CA GLY A 243 33.23 13.99 2.44
C GLY A 243 31.96 13.19 2.08
N VAL A 244 31.75 12.01 2.67
CA VAL A 244 30.52 11.21 2.44
C VAL A 244 29.30 11.82 3.12
N ALA A 245 29.50 12.56 4.21
CA ALA A 245 28.43 13.27 4.90
C ALA A 245 28.59 14.78 4.77
N ASP A 246 27.53 15.48 4.43
CA ASP A 246 27.48 16.91 4.20
C ASP A 246 27.22 17.70 5.48
N HIS A 247 26.45 17.09 6.40
CA HIS A 247 26.02 17.75 7.62
C HIS A 247 26.34 16.89 8.86
N TYR A 248 26.93 17.57 9.87
CA TYR A 248 27.33 16.98 11.14
C TYR A 248 26.32 17.34 12.23
N ALA A 249 25.65 16.35 12.82
CA ALA A 249 24.64 16.56 13.84
C ALA A 249 25.11 16.08 15.22
N ALA A 250 24.75 16.82 16.27
CA ALA A 250 25.14 16.51 17.65
C ALA A 250 24.39 15.32 18.25
N ASN A 251 23.14 15.14 17.86
CA ASN A 251 22.22 14.09 18.33
C ASN A 251 21.07 13.91 17.34
N ASP A 252 20.14 12.99 17.62
CA ASP A 252 18.98 12.68 16.79
C ASP A 252 18.13 13.94 16.51
N GLU A 253 17.83 14.74 17.53
CA GLU A 253 16.99 15.95 17.37
C GLU A 253 17.63 16.97 16.44
N HIS A 254 18.94 17.22 16.60
CA HIS A 254 19.67 18.13 15.72
C HIS A 254 19.69 17.59 14.27
N ALA A 255 19.83 16.28 14.10
CA ALA A 255 19.81 15.66 12.77
C ALA A 255 18.45 15.80 12.09
N LEU A 256 17.35 15.57 12.82
CA LEU A 256 15.98 15.76 12.30
C LEU A 256 15.70 17.23 11.98
N HIS A 257 16.14 18.17 12.83
CA HIS A 257 16.04 19.60 12.54
C HIS A 257 16.82 19.97 11.27
N THR A 258 18.01 19.41 11.09
CA THR A 258 18.83 19.63 9.87
C THR A 258 18.13 19.07 8.65
N ALA A 259 17.55 17.86 8.71
CA ALA A 259 16.77 17.28 7.62
C ALA A 259 15.55 18.14 7.26
N ARG A 260 14.81 18.65 8.26
CA ARG A 260 13.71 19.59 8.05
C ARG A 260 14.16 20.86 7.33
N ARG A 261 15.33 21.40 7.69
CA ARG A 261 15.94 22.56 7.03
C ARG A 261 16.29 22.24 5.57
N ILE A 262 16.92 21.10 5.30
CA ILE A 262 17.23 20.65 3.94
C ILE A 262 15.94 20.56 3.10
N VAL A 263 14.92 19.85 3.60
CA VAL A 263 13.63 19.76 2.91
C VAL A 263 13.02 21.15 2.68
N GLY A 264 13.18 22.07 3.64
CA GLY A 264 12.73 23.46 3.51
C GLY A 264 13.38 24.23 2.34
N THR A 265 14.60 23.86 1.94
CA THR A 265 15.32 24.50 0.81
C THR A 265 14.99 23.90 -0.55
N LEU A 266 14.31 22.75 -0.60
CA LEU A 266 13.95 22.12 -1.86
C LEU A 266 13.00 23.03 -2.66
N ASN A 267 13.31 23.27 -3.92
CA ASN A 267 12.46 24.06 -4.82
C ASN A 267 11.41 23.16 -5.49
N THR A 268 10.71 22.36 -4.68
CA THR A 268 9.60 21.51 -5.14
C THR A 268 8.28 22.23 -4.88
N VAL A 269 7.57 22.58 -5.94
CA VAL A 269 6.26 23.23 -5.87
C VAL A 269 5.23 22.28 -6.46
N LYS A 270 4.21 21.96 -5.69
CA LYS A 270 3.08 21.17 -6.15
C LYS A 270 2.29 21.97 -7.18
N GLN A 271 2.23 21.44 -8.39
CA GLN A 271 1.46 22.03 -9.48
C GLN A 271 0.41 21.02 -9.96
N THR A 272 -0.83 21.45 -10.06
CA THR A 272 -1.90 20.63 -10.58
C THR A 272 -2.76 21.44 -11.55
N ASP A 273 -3.15 20.82 -12.66
CA ASP A 273 -4.09 21.38 -13.64
C ASP A 273 -5.55 21.02 -13.28
N LEU A 274 -5.79 20.40 -12.11
CA LEU A 274 -7.13 20.05 -11.68
C LEU A 274 -7.90 21.28 -11.19
N ASP A 275 -9.17 21.37 -11.56
CA ASP A 275 -10.14 22.30 -11.00
C ASP A 275 -10.53 21.88 -9.58
N ILE A 276 -9.77 22.36 -8.58
CA ILE A 276 -9.99 22.07 -7.15
C ILE A 276 -10.92 23.12 -6.58
N THR A 277 -11.99 22.69 -5.93
CA THR A 277 -12.95 23.55 -5.21
C THR A 277 -12.76 23.46 -3.71
N GLU A 278 -13.47 24.30 -2.96
CA GLU A 278 -13.54 24.16 -1.49
C GLU A 278 -14.08 22.77 -1.11
N PRO A 279 -13.41 22.05 -0.20
CA PRO A 279 -13.87 20.77 0.32
C PRO A 279 -15.23 20.90 1.02
N ARG A 280 -16.09 19.93 0.83
CA ARG A 280 -17.37 19.82 1.54
C ARG A 280 -17.48 18.46 2.20
N GLU A 281 -17.97 18.42 3.42
CA GLU A 281 -18.24 17.14 4.07
C GLU A 281 -19.36 16.39 3.35
N PRO A 282 -19.34 15.05 3.35
CA PRO A 282 -20.44 14.24 2.88
C PRO A 282 -21.73 14.59 3.65
N ALA A 283 -22.87 14.50 3.00
CA ALA A 283 -24.15 14.71 3.66
C ALA A 283 -24.61 13.50 4.49
N HIS A 284 -23.98 12.34 4.27
CA HIS A 284 -24.14 11.13 5.06
C HIS A 284 -22.83 10.84 5.78
N ASP A 285 -22.91 10.48 7.07
CA ASP A 285 -21.74 10.33 7.93
C ASP A 285 -20.84 9.15 7.50
N PRO A 286 -19.53 9.36 7.24
CA PRO A 286 -18.59 8.27 7.00
C PRO A 286 -18.55 7.20 8.11
N ALA A 287 -18.83 7.54 9.35
CA ALA A 287 -18.91 6.59 10.46
C ALA A 287 -19.99 5.52 10.27
N GLU A 288 -21.01 5.78 9.43
CA GLU A 288 -22.05 4.81 9.09
C GLU A 288 -21.58 3.68 8.15
N LEU A 289 -20.37 3.80 7.54
CA LEU A 289 -19.88 2.83 6.56
C LEU A 289 -19.81 1.39 7.09
N GLY A 290 -19.54 1.21 8.39
CA GLY A 290 -19.54 -0.11 9.02
C GLY A 290 -20.91 -0.80 8.94
N GLY A 291 -22.01 -0.04 9.04
CA GLY A 291 -23.37 -0.57 8.94
C GLY A 291 -23.89 -0.77 7.50
N VAL A 292 -23.23 -0.14 6.51
CA VAL A 292 -23.58 -0.32 5.09
C VAL A 292 -23.22 -1.71 4.59
N ILE A 293 -22.08 -2.24 5.04
CA ILE A 293 -21.55 -3.50 4.53
C ILE A 293 -22.15 -4.68 5.29
N PRO A 294 -22.83 -5.62 4.60
CA PRO A 294 -23.37 -6.80 5.24
C PRO A 294 -22.30 -7.65 5.93
N ALA A 295 -22.62 -8.18 7.10
CA ALA A 295 -21.76 -9.16 7.81
C ALA A 295 -21.51 -10.42 6.96
N ASP A 296 -22.51 -10.89 6.21
CA ASP A 296 -22.31 -11.90 5.15
C ASP A 296 -21.86 -11.19 3.86
N ILE A 297 -20.60 -11.36 3.49
CA ILE A 297 -20.00 -10.76 2.28
C ILE A 297 -20.70 -11.16 0.96
N ARG A 298 -21.57 -12.19 0.99
CA ARG A 298 -22.38 -12.63 -0.16
C ARG A 298 -23.69 -11.86 -0.29
N ALA A 299 -24.12 -11.19 0.77
CA ALA A 299 -25.36 -10.41 0.74
C ALA A 299 -25.15 -9.15 -0.11
N PRO A 300 -26.07 -8.86 -1.03
CA PRO A 300 -25.97 -7.69 -1.88
C PRO A 300 -26.26 -6.39 -1.10
N TYR A 301 -25.60 -5.33 -1.50
CA TYR A 301 -25.91 -3.96 -1.07
C TYR A 301 -25.67 -3.00 -2.23
N ASP A 302 -26.27 -1.81 -2.17
CA ASP A 302 -26.03 -0.79 -3.19
C ASP A 302 -24.75 -0.01 -2.87
N VAL A 303 -23.76 -0.11 -3.74
CA VAL A 303 -22.47 0.58 -3.56
C VAL A 303 -22.57 2.11 -3.57
N ARG A 304 -23.71 2.66 -4.05
CA ARG A 304 -23.98 4.10 -3.96
C ARG A 304 -24.06 4.59 -2.52
N GLU A 305 -24.45 3.73 -1.58
CA GLU A 305 -24.43 4.03 -0.14
C GLU A 305 -22.99 4.25 0.38
N VAL A 306 -22.03 3.51 -0.14
CA VAL A 306 -20.61 3.74 0.14
C VAL A 306 -20.15 5.06 -0.48
N ILE A 307 -20.46 5.28 -1.77
CA ILE A 307 -20.07 6.52 -2.47
C ILE A 307 -20.63 7.75 -1.75
N ALA A 308 -21.89 7.70 -1.30
CA ALA A 308 -22.55 8.81 -0.62
C ALA A 308 -21.83 9.25 0.66
N ARG A 309 -21.12 8.34 1.34
CA ARG A 309 -20.37 8.60 2.58
C ARG A 309 -18.91 8.97 2.35
N LEU A 310 -18.46 8.98 1.09
CA LEU A 310 -17.09 9.31 0.73
C LEU A 310 -16.98 10.68 0.04
N VAL A 311 -17.92 11.01 -0.84
CA VAL A 311 -17.78 12.15 -1.75
C VAL A 311 -18.34 13.45 -1.18
N ASP A 312 -17.79 14.57 -1.61
CA ASP A 312 -18.18 15.91 -1.18
C ASP A 312 -19.67 16.16 -1.39
N GLY A 313 -20.37 16.57 -0.31
CA GLY A 313 -21.80 16.84 -0.31
C GLY A 313 -22.68 15.63 -0.66
N SER A 314 -22.12 14.41 -0.71
CA SER A 314 -22.76 13.21 -1.24
C SER A 314 -23.24 13.37 -2.69
N GLU A 315 -22.56 14.23 -3.46
CA GLU A 315 -22.91 14.55 -4.83
C GLU A 315 -22.17 13.65 -5.81
N PHE A 316 -22.93 13.02 -6.70
CA PHE A 316 -22.43 12.07 -7.69
C PHE A 316 -23.13 12.27 -9.04
N ASP A 317 -22.35 12.38 -10.12
CA ASP A 317 -22.86 12.45 -11.48
C ASP A 317 -22.68 11.09 -12.16
N GLU A 318 -23.72 10.24 -12.01
CA GLU A 318 -23.65 8.85 -12.44
C GLU A 318 -23.72 8.72 -13.96
N PHE A 319 -22.69 8.13 -14.54
CA PHE A 319 -22.57 7.87 -15.97
C PHE A 319 -23.25 6.54 -16.36
N LYS A 320 -24.08 6.55 -17.39
CA LYS A 320 -24.82 5.39 -17.93
C LYS A 320 -25.57 4.59 -16.84
N LYS A 321 -26.34 5.28 -16.00
CA LYS A 321 -27.06 4.70 -14.86
C LYS A 321 -27.90 3.48 -15.23
N LEU A 322 -28.57 3.50 -16.40
CA LEU A 322 -29.49 2.44 -16.88
C LEU A 322 -28.82 1.37 -17.75
N TYR A 323 -27.48 1.39 -17.87
CA TYR A 323 -26.74 0.42 -18.68
C TYR A 323 -25.59 -0.17 -17.88
N GLY A 324 -25.45 -1.50 -17.88
CA GLY A 324 -24.42 -2.19 -17.12
C GLY A 324 -24.53 -1.90 -15.61
N GLU A 325 -25.70 -2.05 -15.02
CA GLU A 325 -26.07 -1.60 -13.67
C GLU A 325 -25.23 -2.24 -12.56
N THR A 326 -24.58 -3.39 -12.84
CA THR A 326 -23.70 -4.07 -11.89
C THR A 326 -22.31 -3.41 -11.75
N LEU A 327 -22.05 -2.35 -12.52
CA LEU A 327 -20.91 -1.47 -12.37
C LEU A 327 -21.40 -0.02 -12.30
N VAL A 328 -21.21 0.63 -11.18
CA VAL A 328 -21.52 2.05 -10.98
C VAL A 328 -20.31 2.87 -11.38
N THR A 329 -20.50 3.85 -12.26
CA THR A 329 -19.44 4.77 -12.71
C THR A 329 -19.96 6.19 -12.67
N GLY A 330 -19.13 7.15 -12.29
CA GLY A 330 -19.55 8.56 -12.29
C GLY A 330 -18.49 9.51 -11.77
N PHE A 331 -18.76 10.80 -11.89
CA PHE A 331 -17.89 11.87 -11.45
C PHE A 331 -18.31 12.37 -10.08
N ALA A 332 -17.32 12.68 -9.25
CA ALA A 332 -17.50 13.23 -7.91
C ALA A 332 -16.33 14.15 -7.53
N ARG A 333 -16.35 14.68 -6.32
CA ARG A 333 -15.21 15.34 -5.69
C ARG A 333 -14.89 14.68 -4.35
N LEU A 334 -13.60 14.62 -4.04
CA LEU A 334 -13.05 14.23 -2.73
C LEU A 334 -12.14 15.36 -2.25
N TYR A 335 -12.48 15.98 -1.13
CA TYR A 335 -11.77 17.17 -0.63
C TYR A 335 -11.57 18.25 -1.72
N GLY A 336 -12.62 18.52 -2.48
CA GLY A 336 -12.62 19.47 -3.59
C GLY A 336 -11.97 18.97 -4.88
N MET A 337 -11.19 17.90 -4.84
CA MET A 337 -10.48 17.34 -5.99
C MET A 337 -11.42 16.48 -6.85
N PRO A 338 -11.48 16.70 -8.18
CA PRO A 338 -12.32 15.89 -9.06
C PRO A 338 -11.81 14.47 -9.18
N VAL A 339 -12.71 13.50 -9.14
CA VAL A 339 -12.41 12.07 -9.29
C VAL A 339 -13.45 11.36 -10.15
N GLY A 340 -13.03 10.34 -10.88
CA GLY A 340 -13.91 9.36 -11.51
C GLY A 340 -13.98 8.13 -10.61
N ILE A 341 -15.19 7.72 -10.22
CA ILE A 341 -15.42 6.55 -9.39
C ILE A 341 -15.91 5.39 -10.25
N ILE A 342 -15.32 4.21 -10.04
CA ILE A 342 -15.72 2.93 -10.63
C ILE A 342 -15.93 1.96 -9.48
N ALA A 343 -17.16 1.51 -9.28
CA ALA A 343 -17.54 0.71 -8.12
C ALA A 343 -18.36 -0.51 -8.54
N ASN A 344 -18.05 -1.67 -7.96
CA ASN A 344 -18.83 -2.88 -8.21
C ASN A 344 -20.18 -2.83 -7.48
N ASN A 345 -21.22 -3.21 -8.19
CA ASN A 345 -22.57 -3.38 -7.68
C ASN A 345 -23.13 -4.77 -8.05
N GLY A 346 -22.24 -5.75 -8.16
CA GLY A 346 -22.53 -7.11 -8.55
C GLY A 346 -21.50 -7.71 -9.51
N ILE A 347 -21.86 -8.81 -10.17
CA ILE A 347 -21.02 -9.53 -11.14
C ILE A 347 -20.80 -8.67 -12.39
N LEU A 348 -19.64 -8.76 -13.01
CA LEU A 348 -19.34 -8.07 -14.27
C LEU A 348 -19.93 -8.82 -15.48
N PHE A 349 -20.74 -8.13 -16.25
CA PHE A 349 -21.24 -8.53 -17.56
C PHE A 349 -20.51 -7.79 -18.68
N SER A 350 -20.75 -8.17 -19.94
CA SER A 350 -20.20 -7.48 -21.11
C SER A 350 -20.53 -5.99 -21.10
N GLU A 351 -21.77 -5.63 -20.79
CA GLU A 351 -22.24 -4.25 -20.70
C GLU A 351 -21.51 -3.45 -19.61
N SER A 352 -21.29 -4.09 -18.45
CA SER A 352 -20.54 -3.48 -17.34
C SER A 352 -19.10 -3.22 -17.72
N ALA A 353 -18.44 -4.17 -18.39
CA ALA A 353 -17.07 -4.02 -18.86
C ALA A 353 -16.94 -2.91 -19.93
N GLN A 354 -17.85 -2.85 -20.89
CA GLN A 354 -17.89 -1.79 -21.91
C GLN A 354 -18.14 -0.41 -21.29
N LYS A 355 -19.05 -0.32 -20.32
CA LYS A 355 -19.33 0.91 -19.56
C LYS A 355 -18.07 1.40 -18.84
N GLY A 356 -17.40 0.49 -18.10
CA GLY A 356 -16.16 0.80 -17.39
C GLY A 356 -15.05 1.28 -18.31
N ALA A 357 -14.83 0.57 -19.43
CA ALA A 357 -13.83 0.96 -20.43
C ALA A 357 -14.11 2.35 -21.03
N HIS A 358 -15.36 2.63 -21.38
CA HIS A 358 -15.75 3.95 -21.88
C HIS A 358 -15.57 5.05 -20.85
N PHE A 359 -15.96 4.79 -19.59
CA PHE A 359 -15.81 5.77 -18.51
C PHE A 359 -14.34 6.11 -18.23
N ILE A 360 -13.44 5.11 -18.24
CA ILE A 360 -12.00 5.33 -18.12
C ILE A 360 -11.46 6.23 -19.24
N GLN A 361 -11.94 6.02 -20.47
CA GLN A 361 -11.56 6.89 -21.60
C GLN A 361 -12.00 8.34 -21.39
N LEU A 362 -13.21 8.57 -20.86
CA LEU A 362 -13.68 9.92 -20.51
C LEU A 362 -12.81 10.56 -19.43
N CYS A 363 -12.46 9.81 -18.38
CA CYS A 363 -11.57 10.29 -17.33
C CYS A 363 -10.17 10.61 -17.88
N ALA A 364 -9.65 9.77 -18.78
CA ALA A 364 -8.37 10.01 -19.44
C ALA A 364 -8.38 11.30 -20.29
N GLN A 365 -9.44 11.53 -21.06
CA GLN A 365 -9.59 12.75 -21.85
C GLN A 365 -9.64 14.01 -20.97
N ARG A 366 -10.25 13.90 -19.79
CA ARG A 366 -10.44 15.02 -18.85
C ARG A 366 -9.28 15.16 -17.85
N GLY A 367 -8.31 14.25 -17.83
CA GLY A 367 -7.22 14.24 -16.87
C GLY A 367 -7.68 14.03 -15.40
N ILE A 368 -8.74 13.25 -15.18
CA ILE A 368 -9.36 13.06 -13.85
C ILE A 368 -8.87 11.76 -13.22
N PRO A 369 -8.31 11.78 -11.98
CA PRO A 369 -7.91 10.59 -11.25
C PRO A 369 -9.05 9.58 -11.07
N LEU A 370 -8.72 8.28 -11.00
CA LEU A 370 -9.69 7.19 -10.86
C LEU A 370 -9.65 6.58 -9.46
N VAL A 371 -10.83 6.36 -8.88
CA VAL A 371 -11.03 5.61 -7.63
C VAL A 371 -11.82 4.36 -7.94
N PHE A 372 -11.27 3.19 -7.60
CA PHE A 372 -11.91 1.89 -7.73
C PHE A 372 -12.37 1.41 -6.35
N LEU A 373 -13.67 1.19 -6.20
CA LEU A 373 -14.25 0.54 -5.02
C LEU A 373 -14.57 -0.90 -5.41
N GLN A 374 -13.73 -1.83 -4.94
CA GLN A 374 -13.73 -3.19 -5.42
C GLN A 374 -14.50 -4.12 -4.47
N ASN A 375 -15.59 -4.68 -4.97
CA ASN A 375 -16.33 -5.80 -4.38
C ASN A 375 -16.81 -6.69 -5.52
N ILE A 376 -15.92 -7.56 -6.00
CA ILE A 376 -16.13 -8.34 -7.23
C ILE A 376 -15.95 -9.84 -6.99
N THR A 377 -16.93 -10.60 -7.42
CA THR A 377 -16.91 -12.07 -7.42
C THR A 377 -16.38 -12.66 -8.72
N GLY A 378 -16.31 -11.86 -9.79
CA GLY A 378 -15.81 -12.28 -11.11
C GLY A 378 -16.64 -11.73 -12.27
N PHE A 379 -16.26 -12.14 -13.49
CA PHE A 379 -17.08 -11.98 -14.68
C PHE A 379 -18.13 -13.10 -14.73
N MET A 380 -19.27 -12.82 -15.36
CA MET A 380 -20.31 -13.82 -15.57
C MET A 380 -19.79 -14.95 -16.46
N VAL A 381 -20.16 -16.18 -16.13
CA VAL A 381 -19.71 -17.40 -16.82
C VAL A 381 -20.89 -18.11 -17.49
N GLY A 382 -20.60 -18.94 -18.47
CA GLY A 382 -21.56 -19.79 -19.15
C GLY A 382 -21.59 -19.58 -20.67
N SER A 383 -22.03 -20.59 -21.41
CA SER A 383 -21.96 -20.64 -22.88
C SER A 383 -22.60 -19.43 -23.58
N LYS A 384 -23.70 -18.92 -23.05
CA LYS A 384 -24.37 -17.70 -23.55
C LYS A 384 -23.46 -16.47 -23.49
N TYR A 385 -22.73 -16.30 -22.40
CA TYR A 385 -21.87 -15.14 -22.17
C TYR A 385 -20.56 -15.26 -22.93
N GLU A 386 -20.00 -16.47 -23.02
CA GLU A 386 -18.82 -16.73 -23.85
C GLU A 386 -19.13 -16.49 -25.32
N ALA A 387 -20.23 -17.03 -25.84
CA ALA A 387 -20.68 -16.78 -27.21
C ALA A 387 -21.02 -15.29 -27.46
N GLY A 388 -21.50 -14.58 -26.43
CA GLY A 388 -21.76 -13.14 -26.44
C GLY A 388 -20.50 -12.28 -26.45
N GLY A 389 -19.32 -12.86 -26.23
CA GLY A 389 -18.02 -12.15 -26.29
C GLY A 389 -17.58 -11.52 -24.97
N ILE A 390 -17.97 -12.08 -23.81
CA ILE A 390 -17.58 -11.54 -22.51
C ILE A 390 -16.07 -11.45 -22.31
N ALA A 391 -15.30 -12.40 -22.86
CA ALA A 391 -13.83 -12.36 -22.81
C ALA A 391 -13.29 -11.13 -23.57
N LYS A 392 -13.84 -10.82 -24.73
CA LYS A 392 -13.49 -9.64 -25.54
C LYS A 392 -13.86 -8.34 -24.81
N ASP A 393 -15.05 -8.27 -24.24
CA ASP A 393 -15.53 -7.08 -23.56
C ASP A 393 -14.83 -6.85 -22.23
N GLY A 394 -14.57 -7.92 -21.47
CA GLY A 394 -13.72 -7.90 -20.28
C GLY A 394 -12.30 -7.41 -20.59
N ALA A 395 -11.71 -7.88 -21.70
CA ALA A 395 -10.40 -7.43 -22.16
C ALA A 395 -10.36 -5.91 -22.48
N LYS A 396 -11.47 -5.32 -22.93
CA LYS A 396 -11.54 -3.85 -23.14
C LYS A 396 -11.40 -3.10 -21.82
N LEU A 397 -12.10 -3.54 -20.78
CA LEU A 397 -11.98 -2.94 -19.43
C LEU A 397 -10.55 -3.09 -18.90
N VAL A 398 -10.00 -4.30 -18.95
CA VAL A 398 -8.63 -4.58 -18.49
C VAL A 398 -7.61 -3.75 -19.27
N THR A 399 -7.77 -3.59 -20.59
CA THR A 399 -6.91 -2.75 -21.42
C THR A 399 -7.00 -1.28 -21.03
N ALA A 400 -8.21 -0.77 -20.80
CA ALA A 400 -8.42 0.62 -20.37
C ALA A 400 -7.75 0.89 -18.99
N VAL A 401 -7.93 -0.01 -18.01
CA VAL A 401 -7.30 0.08 -16.69
C VAL A 401 -5.77 0.04 -16.81
N SER A 402 -5.23 -0.88 -17.62
CA SER A 402 -3.78 -1.08 -17.79
C SER A 402 -3.09 0.13 -18.41
N THR A 403 -3.72 0.75 -19.40
CA THR A 403 -3.12 1.81 -20.21
C THR A 403 -3.40 3.21 -19.70
N TYR A 404 -4.34 3.37 -18.77
CA TYR A 404 -4.60 4.65 -18.13
C TYR A 404 -3.38 5.15 -17.35
N ARG A 405 -2.91 6.38 -17.64
CA ARG A 405 -1.68 6.98 -17.10
C ARG A 405 -1.91 7.92 -15.91
N GLY A 406 -3.12 8.40 -15.73
CA GLY A 406 -3.48 9.20 -14.55
C GLY A 406 -3.42 8.39 -13.25
N PRO A 407 -3.49 9.06 -12.09
CA PRO A 407 -3.52 8.38 -10.80
C PRO A 407 -4.74 7.44 -10.68
N LYS A 408 -4.48 6.21 -10.21
CA LYS A 408 -5.49 5.19 -9.89
C LYS A 408 -5.37 4.84 -8.41
N PHE A 409 -6.49 4.76 -7.73
CA PHE A 409 -6.58 4.36 -6.32
C PHE A 409 -7.58 3.24 -6.20
N THR A 410 -7.24 2.20 -5.44
CA THR A 410 -8.12 1.06 -5.24
C THR A 410 -8.38 0.85 -3.75
N VAL A 411 -9.64 0.67 -3.38
CA VAL A 411 -10.05 0.18 -2.07
C VAL A 411 -10.84 -1.11 -2.26
N ILE A 412 -10.33 -2.21 -1.72
CA ILE A 412 -11.05 -3.48 -1.69
C ILE A 412 -11.98 -3.45 -0.49
N ILE A 413 -13.27 -3.22 -0.76
CA ILE A 413 -14.33 -3.04 0.25
C ILE A 413 -15.10 -4.34 0.54
N GLY A 414 -14.74 -5.43 -0.13
CA GLY A 414 -15.35 -6.74 0.00
C GLY A 414 -14.54 -7.80 -0.75
N GLY A 415 -15.16 -8.55 -1.65
CA GLY A 415 -14.49 -9.57 -2.45
C GLY A 415 -13.61 -9.00 -3.55
N SER A 416 -12.52 -9.69 -3.84
CA SER A 416 -11.62 -9.42 -4.97
C SER A 416 -11.17 -10.74 -5.59
N TYR A 417 -11.96 -11.23 -6.57
CA TYR A 417 -11.78 -12.58 -7.09
C TYR A 417 -11.49 -12.60 -8.60
N GLY A 418 -10.53 -13.46 -8.97
CA GLY A 418 -10.22 -13.81 -10.35
C GLY A 418 -9.93 -12.62 -11.26
N ALA A 419 -10.33 -12.71 -12.52
CA ALA A 419 -10.13 -11.65 -13.52
C ALA A 419 -10.90 -10.36 -13.21
N GLY A 420 -11.89 -10.39 -12.31
CA GLY A 420 -12.55 -9.20 -11.78
C GLY A 420 -11.58 -8.26 -11.08
N ASN A 421 -10.61 -8.80 -10.34
CA ASN A 421 -9.49 -8.03 -9.75
C ASN A 421 -8.75 -7.21 -10.81
N TYR A 422 -8.54 -7.76 -12.02
CA TYR A 422 -7.83 -7.08 -13.09
C TYR A 422 -8.61 -5.90 -13.66
N GLY A 423 -9.89 -6.11 -13.93
CA GLY A 423 -10.79 -5.06 -14.42
C GLY A 423 -11.05 -3.94 -13.41
N MET A 424 -10.86 -4.22 -12.13
CA MET A 424 -11.04 -3.28 -11.02
C MET A 424 -9.73 -2.74 -10.44
N CYS A 425 -8.66 -2.75 -11.23
CA CYS A 425 -7.36 -2.19 -10.86
C CYS A 425 -6.74 -2.81 -9.60
N GLY A 426 -6.60 -4.14 -9.58
CA GLY A 426 -5.83 -4.85 -8.56
C GLY A 426 -4.35 -4.50 -8.59
N ARG A 427 -3.57 -5.05 -7.66
CA ARG A 427 -2.15 -4.70 -7.44
C ARG A 427 -1.29 -4.76 -8.69
N ALA A 428 -1.49 -5.77 -9.55
CA ALA A 428 -0.74 -5.95 -10.79
C ALA A 428 -0.98 -4.85 -11.84
N TYR A 429 -2.02 -4.04 -11.66
CA TYR A 429 -2.38 -2.94 -12.56
C TYR A 429 -1.87 -1.58 -12.08
N SER A 430 -0.92 -1.60 -11.17
CA SER A 430 -0.16 -0.44 -10.69
C SER A 430 -1.05 0.73 -10.22
N PRO A 431 -2.01 0.51 -9.28
CA PRO A 431 -2.61 1.63 -8.60
C PRO A 431 -1.54 2.40 -7.82
N ARG A 432 -1.68 3.73 -7.74
CA ARG A 432 -0.81 4.56 -6.89
C ARG A 432 -0.85 4.10 -5.45
N PHE A 433 -2.07 3.75 -4.99
CA PHE A 433 -2.32 3.14 -3.69
C PHE A 433 -3.43 2.10 -3.81
N LEU A 434 -3.29 1.03 -3.03
CA LEU A 434 -4.30 0.00 -2.86
C LEU A 434 -4.46 -0.32 -1.38
N PHE A 435 -5.67 -0.14 -0.86
CA PHE A 435 -6.02 -0.45 0.52
C PHE A 435 -7.10 -1.53 0.58
N MET A 436 -7.21 -2.19 1.73
CA MET A 436 -8.25 -3.18 1.99
C MET A 436 -9.04 -2.80 3.25
N TRP A 437 -10.33 -3.08 3.26
CA TRP A 437 -11.10 -3.08 4.50
C TRP A 437 -10.90 -4.39 5.27
N PRO A 438 -11.14 -4.42 6.60
CA PRO A 438 -10.84 -5.61 7.41
C PRO A 438 -11.75 -6.82 7.10
N ASN A 439 -12.91 -6.60 6.47
CA ASN A 439 -13.80 -7.65 5.95
C ASN A 439 -13.41 -8.19 4.57
N ALA A 440 -12.45 -7.57 3.88
CA ALA A 440 -12.12 -7.89 2.50
C ALA A 440 -11.53 -9.30 2.34
N ARG A 441 -11.70 -9.87 1.14
CA ARG A 441 -11.11 -11.16 0.75
C ARG A 441 -10.52 -11.06 -0.65
N ILE A 442 -9.37 -11.71 -0.85
CA ILE A 442 -8.68 -11.74 -2.15
C ILE A 442 -8.19 -13.15 -2.47
N SER A 443 -8.58 -13.68 -3.62
CA SER A 443 -8.06 -14.95 -4.16
C SER A 443 -8.46 -15.14 -5.63
N VAL A 444 -8.03 -16.25 -6.23
CA VAL A 444 -8.44 -16.60 -7.62
C VAL A 444 -9.95 -16.78 -7.74
N MET A 445 -10.57 -17.38 -6.72
CA MET A 445 -12.04 -17.58 -6.60
C MET A 445 -12.40 -17.80 -5.12
N GLY A 446 -13.67 -17.74 -4.78
CA GLY A 446 -14.11 -18.06 -3.42
C GLY A 446 -13.75 -19.49 -3.01
N GLY A 447 -13.38 -19.70 -1.75
CA GLY A 447 -12.92 -21.02 -1.24
C GLY A 447 -13.94 -22.15 -1.47
N GLU A 448 -15.24 -21.86 -1.35
CA GLU A 448 -16.30 -22.83 -1.65
C GLU A 448 -16.31 -23.22 -3.14
N GLN A 449 -16.14 -22.25 -4.03
CA GLN A 449 -16.07 -22.52 -5.48
C GLN A 449 -14.82 -23.32 -5.83
N ALA A 450 -13.67 -22.96 -5.26
CA ALA A 450 -12.42 -23.68 -5.47
C ALA A 450 -12.53 -25.15 -5.03
N ALA A 451 -13.08 -25.39 -3.84
CA ALA A 451 -13.31 -26.71 -3.31
C ALA A 451 -14.27 -27.52 -4.20
N ALA A 452 -15.35 -26.88 -4.69
CA ALA A 452 -16.31 -27.53 -5.58
C ALA A 452 -15.69 -27.89 -6.94
N VAL A 453 -14.93 -26.98 -7.56
CA VAL A 453 -14.24 -27.24 -8.85
C VAL A 453 -13.26 -28.40 -8.73
N LEU A 454 -12.39 -28.37 -7.69
CA LEU A 454 -11.42 -29.45 -7.48
C LEU A 454 -12.10 -30.80 -7.18
N ALA A 455 -13.19 -30.79 -6.43
CA ALA A 455 -13.97 -31.99 -6.15
C ALA A 455 -14.61 -32.54 -7.43
N THR A 456 -15.18 -31.70 -8.30
CA THR A 456 -15.73 -32.11 -9.59
C THR A 456 -14.66 -32.77 -10.46
N VAL A 457 -13.50 -32.14 -10.63
CA VAL A 457 -12.40 -32.73 -11.42
C VAL A 457 -11.95 -34.07 -10.86
N LYS A 458 -11.87 -34.21 -9.52
CA LYS A 458 -11.51 -35.48 -8.89
C LYS A 458 -12.58 -36.53 -9.07
N ARG A 459 -13.86 -36.17 -8.91
CA ARG A 459 -15.01 -37.09 -9.12
C ARG A 459 -15.04 -37.64 -10.55
N ASP A 460 -14.97 -36.75 -11.56
CA ASP A 460 -14.94 -37.13 -12.97
C ASP A 460 -13.78 -38.09 -13.26
N GLY A 461 -12.61 -37.85 -12.66
CA GLY A 461 -11.46 -38.74 -12.77
C GLY A 461 -11.62 -40.10 -12.11
N MET A 462 -12.35 -40.20 -10.99
CA MET A 462 -12.66 -41.46 -10.31
C MET A 462 -13.76 -42.24 -11.08
N GLU A 463 -14.82 -41.58 -11.51
CA GLU A 463 -15.86 -42.16 -12.35
C GLU A 463 -15.27 -42.76 -13.64
N ALA A 464 -14.33 -42.06 -14.29
CA ALA A 464 -13.64 -42.57 -15.48
C ALA A 464 -12.85 -43.86 -15.24
N ARG A 465 -12.45 -44.14 -13.98
CA ARG A 465 -11.75 -45.37 -13.54
C ARG A 465 -12.69 -46.41 -12.96
N GLY A 466 -13.99 -46.11 -12.88
CA GLY A 466 -14.99 -46.99 -12.26
C GLY A 466 -14.88 -47.03 -10.72
N GLU A 467 -14.34 -45.98 -10.10
CA GLU A 467 -14.21 -45.85 -8.67
C GLU A 467 -15.35 -45.01 -8.09
N ASP A 468 -15.91 -45.44 -6.96
CA ASP A 468 -16.92 -44.69 -6.23
C ASP A 468 -16.25 -43.70 -5.25
N TRP A 469 -16.85 -42.51 -5.09
CA TRP A 469 -16.41 -41.50 -4.12
C TRP A 469 -17.58 -41.09 -3.21
N SER A 470 -17.46 -41.39 -1.92
CA SER A 470 -18.51 -41.11 -0.97
C SER A 470 -18.68 -39.61 -0.73
N LEU A 471 -19.86 -39.16 -0.29
CA LEU A 471 -20.11 -37.77 0.09
C LEU A 471 -19.25 -37.36 1.30
N GLU A 472 -18.92 -38.29 2.19
CA GLU A 472 -18.08 -38.07 3.34
C GLU A 472 -16.61 -37.80 2.90
N ASP A 473 -16.10 -38.65 1.99
CA ASP A 473 -14.75 -38.45 1.44
C ASP A 473 -14.65 -37.15 0.63
N GLU A 474 -15.70 -36.78 -0.10
CA GLU A 474 -15.76 -35.51 -0.81
C GLU A 474 -15.76 -34.33 0.16
N ALA A 475 -16.52 -34.38 1.23
CA ALA A 475 -16.53 -33.33 2.25
C ALA A 475 -15.17 -33.20 2.93
N ALA A 476 -14.53 -34.33 3.27
CA ALA A 476 -13.18 -34.36 3.82
C ALA A 476 -12.13 -33.80 2.84
N PHE A 477 -12.28 -34.03 1.55
CA PHE A 477 -11.43 -33.45 0.52
C PHE A 477 -11.61 -31.93 0.37
N LYS A 478 -12.84 -31.43 0.47
CA LYS A 478 -13.17 -30.00 0.33
C LYS A 478 -12.71 -29.17 1.52
N ALA A 479 -12.73 -29.71 2.74
CA ALA A 479 -12.46 -28.95 3.96
C ALA A 479 -11.08 -28.26 3.95
N PRO A 480 -9.94 -28.93 3.71
CA PRO A 480 -8.62 -28.27 3.71
C PRO A 480 -8.47 -27.23 2.60
N VAL A 481 -9.17 -27.40 1.46
CA VAL A 481 -9.17 -26.39 0.39
C VAL A 481 -9.85 -25.10 0.86
N ARG A 482 -11.02 -25.22 1.51
CA ARG A 482 -11.72 -24.06 2.07
C ARG A 482 -10.88 -23.35 3.11
N GLU A 483 -10.29 -24.10 4.04
CA GLU A 483 -9.44 -23.56 5.10
C GLU A 483 -8.24 -22.81 4.54
N ALA A 484 -7.55 -23.36 3.54
CA ALA A 484 -6.42 -22.71 2.89
C ALA A 484 -6.84 -21.40 2.20
N TYR A 485 -7.93 -21.40 1.45
CA TYR A 485 -8.44 -20.22 0.76
C TYR A 485 -8.91 -19.12 1.74
N GLU A 486 -9.54 -19.49 2.86
CA GLU A 486 -9.93 -18.53 3.89
C GLU A 486 -8.72 -17.93 4.60
N ALA A 487 -7.73 -18.75 4.92
CA ALA A 487 -6.50 -18.29 5.56
C ALA A 487 -5.67 -17.39 4.63
N GLU A 488 -5.51 -17.77 3.36
CA GLU A 488 -4.68 -17.03 2.39
C GLU A 488 -5.41 -15.84 1.76
N GLY A 489 -6.74 -15.89 1.68
CA GLY A 489 -7.59 -14.81 1.20
C GLY A 489 -7.84 -13.70 2.21
N ASN A 490 -7.41 -13.86 3.46
CA ASN A 490 -7.62 -12.94 4.57
C ASN A 490 -6.81 -11.64 4.37
N PRO A 491 -7.32 -10.47 4.73
CA PRO A 491 -6.61 -9.20 4.57
C PRO A 491 -5.29 -9.14 5.36
N TYR A 492 -5.18 -9.79 6.50
CA TYR A 492 -3.92 -9.84 7.25
C TYR A 492 -2.84 -10.68 6.56
N TYR A 493 -3.24 -11.72 5.82
CA TYR A 493 -2.31 -12.49 4.99
C TYR A 493 -1.79 -11.67 3.81
N SER A 494 -2.70 -10.91 3.18
CA SER A 494 -2.41 -9.97 2.09
C SER A 494 -1.43 -8.87 2.53
N THR A 495 -1.79 -8.13 3.59
CA THR A 495 -1.00 -7.00 4.06
C THR A 495 0.37 -7.42 4.62
N ALA A 496 0.45 -8.60 5.26
CA ALA A 496 1.74 -9.15 5.71
C ALA A 496 2.72 -9.35 4.54
N ARG A 497 2.20 -9.65 3.34
CA ARG A 497 2.95 -9.85 2.10
C ARG A 497 2.99 -8.61 1.20
N MET A 498 2.42 -7.50 1.68
CA MET A 498 2.33 -6.26 0.92
C MET A 498 1.69 -6.43 -0.47
N TRP A 499 0.59 -7.18 -0.54
CA TRP A 499 -0.27 -7.19 -1.71
C TRP A 499 -1.16 -5.94 -1.77
N ASP A 500 -1.27 -5.25 -0.66
CA ASP A 500 -1.89 -3.95 -0.45
C ASP A 500 -0.90 -2.98 0.24
N ASP A 501 -1.29 -1.74 0.41
CA ASP A 501 -0.52 -0.72 1.11
C ASP A 501 -0.97 -0.56 2.58
N GLY A 502 -2.01 -1.28 2.98
CA GLY A 502 -2.51 -1.36 4.35
C GLY A 502 -3.99 -1.70 4.43
N ILE A 503 -4.39 -2.20 5.61
CA ILE A 503 -5.79 -2.36 5.98
C ILE A 503 -6.24 -1.07 6.65
N ILE A 504 -7.40 -0.56 6.26
CA ILE A 504 -7.98 0.68 6.79
C ILE A 504 -9.39 0.44 7.34
N ALA A 505 -9.77 1.16 8.38
CA ALA A 505 -11.17 1.17 8.81
C ALA A 505 -12.05 1.79 7.72
N PRO A 506 -13.29 1.31 7.53
CA PRO A 506 -14.20 1.86 6.53
C PRO A 506 -14.37 3.39 6.66
N GLU A 507 -14.55 3.90 7.86
CA GLU A 507 -14.69 5.33 8.17
C GLU A 507 -13.49 6.18 7.76
N ASP A 508 -12.28 5.61 7.76
CA ASP A 508 -11.04 6.28 7.37
C ASP A 508 -10.88 6.41 5.84
N THR A 509 -11.71 5.75 5.05
CA THR A 509 -11.52 5.64 3.59
C THR A 509 -11.47 7.01 2.92
N ARG A 510 -12.37 7.93 3.28
CA ARG A 510 -12.36 9.30 2.74
C ARG A 510 -11.04 10.00 3.02
N ARG A 511 -10.56 9.96 4.27
CA ARG A 511 -9.30 10.58 4.71
C ARG A 511 -8.09 9.99 3.99
N VAL A 512 -8.01 8.67 3.92
CA VAL A 512 -6.91 7.94 3.26
C VAL A 512 -6.87 8.25 1.77
N LEU A 513 -8.02 8.24 1.08
CA LEU A 513 -8.11 8.64 -0.33
C LEU A 513 -7.73 10.10 -0.55
N GLY A 514 -8.15 11.00 0.34
CA GLY A 514 -7.78 12.42 0.29
C GLY A 514 -6.26 12.64 0.38
N LEU A 515 -5.60 11.98 1.33
CA LEU A 515 -4.14 12.00 1.48
C LEU A 515 -3.43 11.38 0.26
N SER A 516 -3.96 10.27 -0.24
CA SER A 516 -3.41 9.59 -1.43
C SER A 516 -3.52 10.46 -2.68
N LEU A 517 -4.66 11.11 -2.89
CA LEU A 517 -4.88 12.08 -3.97
C LEU A 517 -3.92 13.27 -3.84
N SER A 518 -3.82 13.84 -2.63
CA SER A 518 -2.90 14.94 -2.38
C SER A 518 -1.46 14.55 -2.76
N ALA A 519 -0.98 13.41 -2.29
CA ALA A 519 0.35 12.90 -2.62
C ALA A 519 0.53 12.71 -4.14
N ALA A 520 -0.46 12.13 -4.82
CA ALA A 520 -0.39 11.88 -6.26
C ALA A 520 -0.33 13.14 -7.11
N LEU A 521 -0.87 14.25 -6.63
CA LEU A 521 -0.87 15.53 -7.33
C LEU A 521 0.47 16.29 -7.24
N ASN A 522 1.51 15.75 -6.61
CA ASN A 522 2.88 16.26 -6.76
C ASN A 522 3.49 15.90 -8.12
N ALA A 523 2.96 14.86 -8.78
CA ALA A 523 3.33 14.50 -10.14
C ALA A 523 2.30 15.05 -11.14
N PRO A 524 2.72 15.43 -12.36
CA PRO A 524 1.79 15.79 -13.41
C PRO A 524 0.95 14.59 -13.83
N ILE A 525 -0.29 14.84 -14.26
CA ILE A 525 -1.15 13.80 -14.83
C ILE A 525 -0.74 13.56 -16.27
N GLU A 526 -0.17 12.40 -16.55
CA GLU A 526 0.31 12.03 -17.87
C GLU A 526 -0.85 11.81 -18.84
N LYS A 527 -0.66 12.23 -20.10
CA LYS A 527 -1.61 11.94 -21.18
C LYS A 527 -1.66 10.45 -21.48
N THR A 528 -2.84 9.88 -21.41
CA THR A 528 -3.07 8.47 -21.73
C THR A 528 -3.10 8.23 -23.24
N LYS A 529 -2.43 7.16 -23.67
CA LYS A 529 -2.58 6.59 -25.02
C LYS A 529 -3.11 5.18 -24.87
N PHE A 530 -4.30 4.94 -25.36
CA PHE A 530 -4.89 3.61 -25.35
C PHE A 530 -4.31 2.77 -26.50
N GLY A 531 -4.14 1.46 -26.23
CA GLY A 531 -3.85 0.50 -27.27
C GLY A 531 -5.08 0.17 -28.13
N ILE A 532 -5.00 -0.92 -28.89
CA ILE A 532 -6.11 -1.37 -29.73
C ILE A 532 -7.15 -2.09 -28.83
N PHE A 533 -8.36 -1.62 -28.86
CA PHE A 533 -9.51 -2.33 -28.29
C PHE A 533 -10.07 -3.30 -29.34
N ARG A 534 -10.12 -4.57 -29.00
CA ARG A 534 -10.71 -5.59 -29.84
C ARG A 534 -12.23 -5.42 -29.89
N MET A 535 -12.82 -5.29 -31.08
CA MET A 535 -14.26 -5.09 -31.30
C MET A 535 -15.02 -6.42 -31.47
#